data_e6bf57e3811563935e71684ad78b739a
#
_entry.id   e6bf57e3811563935e71684ad78b739a
#
_cell.length_a   1.000
_cell.length_b   1.000
_cell.length_c   1.000
_cell.angle_alpha   90.00
_cell.angle_beta   90.00
_cell.angle_gamma   90.00
#
_symmetry.space_group_name_H-M   'P 1'
#
loop_
_entity.id
_entity.type
_entity.pdbx_description
1 polymer ?
#
loop_
_entity_poly.entity_id
_entity_poly.type
_entity_poly.pdbx_seq_one_letter_code
_entity_poly.pdbx_strand_id
1 'polypeptide(L)'
;MSATTLLELKGISKRFGAVQALTAVDFEVRSGEVVALVGDNGAGKSTLIKIISGIIPIDEGQVLFEGRPVSLSGPQASTSLGIATVYQDLALCDNLDVVGNLFLGRELRSGGAAKLTGWLDETAMEQQASALLQRLSVSIPSVRTQVASLSGGQRQSIAVARAMMGSPKMVLLDEPTAALGVAQTRQVLELIRRLRDQGLGVVVISHNLMDVFSVADRIIVLRLGKRVAAFDAKAAKEVEVVSAITGAKKTEAP
;
A
#
# COMPACT_ATOMS: atom_id res chain seq x y z
N MET A 1 7.52 -19.36 -13.15
CA MET A 1 6.07 -19.42 -12.85
C MET A 1 5.46 -18.13 -13.34
N SER A 2 4.39 -18.13 -14.14
CA SER A 2 3.74 -16.89 -14.58
C SER A 2 3.10 -16.23 -13.37
N ALA A 3 3.38 -14.94 -13.14
CA ALA A 3 2.83 -14.19 -12.01
C ALA A 3 1.29 -14.13 -12.14
N THR A 4 0.58 -14.57 -11.10
CA THR A 4 -0.89 -14.56 -11.09
C THR A 4 -1.39 -13.14 -10.90
N THR A 5 -2.33 -12.68 -11.73
CA THR A 5 -3.00 -11.38 -11.54
C THR A 5 -3.88 -11.44 -10.29
N LEU A 6 -3.58 -10.59 -9.31
CA LEU A 6 -4.36 -10.47 -8.07
C LEU A 6 -5.53 -9.50 -8.25
N LEU A 7 -5.24 -8.28 -8.72
CA LEU A 7 -6.23 -7.23 -8.93
C LEU A 7 -6.22 -6.79 -10.38
N GLU A 8 -7.40 -6.64 -10.98
CA GLU A 8 -7.58 -6.05 -12.30
C GLU A 8 -8.76 -5.08 -12.26
N LEU A 9 -8.49 -3.85 -12.66
CA LEU A 9 -9.48 -2.79 -12.83
C LEU A 9 -9.66 -2.56 -14.33
N LYS A 10 -10.90 -2.62 -14.81
CA LYS A 10 -11.26 -2.45 -16.23
C LYS A 10 -12.17 -1.25 -16.41
N GLY A 11 -11.70 -0.24 -17.13
CA GLY A 11 -12.49 0.92 -17.51
C GLY A 11 -13.06 1.72 -16.34
N ILE A 12 -12.33 1.81 -15.23
CA ILE A 12 -12.81 2.48 -14.02
C ILE A 12 -13.03 3.96 -14.24
N SER A 13 -14.26 4.41 -14.04
CA SER A 13 -14.63 5.83 -14.06
C SER A 13 -15.19 6.26 -12.71
N LYS A 14 -14.85 7.51 -12.31
CA LYS A 14 -15.34 8.12 -11.06
C LYS A 14 -15.53 9.61 -11.22
N ARG A 15 -16.70 10.09 -10.79
CA ARG A 15 -17.08 11.50 -10.82
C ARG A 15 -17.45 11.99 -9.41
N PHE A 16 -17.10 13.22 -9.10
CA PHE A 16 -17.53 13.93 -7.90
C PHE A 16 -18.20 15.26 -8.33
N GLY A 17 -19.53 15.27 -8.34
CA GLY A 17 -20.28 16.38 -8.88
C GLY A 17 -19.92 16.67 -10.33
N ALA A 18 -19.37 17.85 -10.63
CA ALA A 18 -18.93 18.22 -11.96
C ALA A 18 -17.51 17.74 -12.31
N VAL A 19 -16.75 17.24 -11.33
CA VAL A 19 -15.35 16.85 -11.53
C VAL A 19 -15.23 15.39 -11.90
N GLN A 20 -14.67 15.09 -13.08
CA GLN A 20 -14.32 13.74 -13.51
C GLN A 20 -12.94 13.40 -12.94
N ALA A 21 -12.89 12.57 -11.89
CA ALA A 21 -11.66 12.23 -11.21
C ALA A 21 -10.91 11.06 -11.86
N LEU A 22 -11.65 10.09 -12.44
CA LEU A 22 -11.09 8.98 -13.24
C LEU A 22 -11.96 8.76 -14.47
N THR A 23 -11.33 8.46 -15.59
CA THR A 23 -11.99 8.20 -16.88
C THR A 23 -11.41 6.92 -17.50
N ALA A 24 -12.19 5.85 -17.52
CA ALA A 24 -11.89 4.57 -18.16
C ALA A 24 -10.47 4.07 -17.81
N VAL A 25 -10.10 4.06 -16.53
CA VAL A 25 -8.77 3.66 -16.06
C VAL A 25 -8.69 2.14 -15.97
N ASP A 26 -7.71 1.56 -16.66
CA ASP A 26 -7.28 0.17 -16.47
C ASP A 26 -6.06 0.13 -15.57
N PHE A 27 -6.07 -0.79 -14.61
CA PHE A 27 -4.96 -0.97 -13.68
C PHE A 27 -4.89 -2.44 -13.24
N GLU A 28 -3.70 -2.99 -13.14
CA GLU A 28 -3.52 -4.38 -12.69
C GLU A 28 -2.34 -4.52 -11.74
N VAL A 29 -2.45 -5.50 -10.84
CA VAL A 29 -1.39 -5.89 -9.89
C VAL A 29 -1.28 -7.41 -9.89
N ARG A 30 -0.04 -7.89 -9.95
CA ARG A 30 0.29 -9.33 -9.94
C ARG A 30 0.91 -9.73 -8.60
N SER A 31 0.84 -11.01 -8.30
CA SER A 31 1.56 -11.60 -7.16
C SER A 31 3.07 -11.46 -7.36
N GLY A 32 3.79 -11.06 -6.30
CA GLY A 32 5.24 -10.90 -6.35
C GLY A 32 5.72 -9.73 -7.23
N GLU A 33 4.91 -8.68 -7.36
CA GLU A 33 5.20 -7.49 -8.17
C GLU A 33 5.06 -6.22 -7.34
N VAL A 34 5.95 -5.26 -7.58
CA VAL A 34 5.79 -3.87 -7.12
C VAL A 34 5.35 -3.02 -8.29
N VAL A 35 4.14 -2.47 -8.21
CA VAL A 35 3.61 -1.50 -9.19
C VAL A 35 3.64 -0.11 -8.57
N ALA A 36 4.40 0.80 -9.17
CA ALA A 36 4.36 2.20 -8.78
C ALA A 36 3.26 2.94 -9.54
N LEU A 37 2.44 3.70 -8.81
CA LEU A 37 1.42 4.60 -9.35
C LEU A 37 1.90 6.04 -9.18
N VAL A 38 2.28 6.66 -10.30
CA VAL A 38 2.84 8.00 -10.32
C VAL A 38 1.95 8.96 -11.10
N GLY A 39 2.18 10.26 -10.95
CA GLY A 39 1.42 11.31 -11.62
C GLY A 39 1.39 12.57 -10.77
N ASP A 40 1.00 13.67 -11.37
CA ASP A 40 0.92 14.98 -10.71
C ASP A 40 -0.19 15.03 -9.65
N ASN A 41 -0.20 16.11 -8.85
CA ASN A 41 -1.30 16.36 -7.93
C ASN A 41 -2.61 16.54 -8.73
N GLY A 42 -3.69 15.90 -8.23
CA GLY A 42 -4.95 15.86 -8.97
C GLY A 42 -5.02 14.85 -10.13
N ALA A 43 -3.99 14.05 -10.39
CA ALA A 43 -4.00 13.05 -11.46
C ALA A 43 -4.99 11.89 -11.25
N GLY A 44 -5.58 11.74 -10.05
CA GLY A 44 -6.53 10.68 -9.73
C GLY A 44 -5.96 9.53 -8.88
N LYS A 45 -4.67 9.57 -8.50
CA LYS A 45 -4.01 8.52 -7.73
C LYS A 45 -4.75 8.16 -6.44
N SER A 46 -5.01 9.14 -5.58
CA SER A 46 -5.71 8.93 -4.31
C SER A 46 -7.15 8.45 -4.50
N THR A 47 -7.82 8.86 -5.59
CA THR A 47 -9.15 8.36 -5.95
C THR A 47 -9.09 6.87 -6.29
N LEU A 48 -8.11 6.45 -7.11
CA LEU A 48 -7.92 5.05 -7.47
C LEU A 48 -7.66 4.18 -6.24
N ILE A 49 -6.77 4.64 -5.34
CA ILE A 49 -6.48 3.93 -4.07
C ILE A 49 -7.72 3.82 -3.18
N LYS A 50 -8.50 4.90 -3.04
CA LYS A 50 -9.74 4.89 -2.26
C LYS A 50 -10.80 3.93 -2.85
N ILE A 51 -10.81 3.75 -4.16
CA ILE A 51 -11.65 2.74 -4.82
C ILE A 51 -11.15 1.33 -4.46
N ILE A 52 -9.86 1.04 -4.62
CA ILE A 52 -9.28 -0.27 -4.33
C ILE A 52 -9.43 -0.63 -2.85
N SER A 53 -9.29 0.34 -1.96
CA SER A 53 -9.50 0.16 -0.52
C SER A 53 -10.98 0.10 -0.09
N GLY A 54 -11.92 0.24 -1.04
CA GLY A 54 -13.35 0.18 -0.77
C GLY A 54 -13.95 1.41 -0.09
N ILE A 55 -13.21 2.52 0.02
CA ILE A 55 -13.73 3.76 0.65
C ILE A 55 -14.72 4.47 -0.27
N ILE A 56 -14.49 4.40 -1.59
CA ILE A 56 -15.30 5.07 -2.60
C ILE A 56 -15.76 4.03 -3.62
N PRO A 57 -17.07 3.96 -3.95
CA PRO A 57 -17.55 3.10 -5.02
C PRO A 57 -17.16 3.65 -6.39
N ILE A 58 -17.03 2.77 -7.37
CA ILE A 58 -16.90 3.12 -8.78
C ILE A 58 -18.26 3.58 -9.34
N ASP A 59 -18.23 4.41 -10.39
CA ASP A 59 -19.45 4.77 -11.13
C ASP A 59 -19.60 3.89 -12.37
N GLU A 60 -18.48 3.56 -13.06
CA GLU A 60 -18.45 2.68 -14.23
C GLU A 60 -17.20 1.80 -14.20
N GLY A 61 -17.25 0.69 -14.94
CA GLY A 61 -16.16 -0.27 -15.05
C GLY A 61 -16.36 -1.51 -14.21
N GLN A 62 -15.31 -2.30 -14.07
CA GLN A 62 -15.34 -3.59 -13.37
C GLN A 62 -14.07 -3.78 -12.55
N VAL A 63 -14.22 -4.35 -11.35
CA VAL A 63 -13.12 -4.79 -10.50
C VAL A 63 -13.12 -6.32 -10.47
N LEU A 64 -11.96 -6.91 -10.79
CA LEU A 64 -11.74 -8.35 -10.63
C LEU A 64 -10.63 -8.57 -9.61
N PHE A 65 -10.85 -9.57 -8.74
CA PHE A 65 -9.83 -10.05 -7.81
C PHE A 65 -9.62 -11.55 -8.02
N GLU A 66 -8.39 -11.95 -8.30
CA GLU A 66 -8.03 -13.32 -8.70
C GLU A 66 -8.92 -13.83 -9.86
N GLY A 67 -9.18 -12.97 -10.84
CA GLY A 67 -9.98 -13.27 -12.02
C GLY A 67 -11.50 -13.29 -11.79
N ARG A 68 -11.99 -13.05 -10.58
CA ARG A 68 -13.42 -13.05 -10.24
C ARG A 68 -13.94 -11.63 -10.09
N PRO A 69 -15.08 -11.27 -10.68
CA PRO A 69 -15.73 -9.99 -10.44
C PRO A 69 -16.06 -9.82 -8.95
N VAL A 70 -15.69 -8.66 -8.39
CA VAL A 70 -15.92 -8.33 -6.99
C VAL A 70 -16.50 -6.93 -6.84
N SER A 71 -17.26 -6.71 -5.75
CA SER A 71 -17.72 -5.38 -5.36
C SER A 71 -16.97 -4.93 -4.11
N LEU A 72 -16.28 -3.79 -4.20
CA LEU A 72 -15.58 -3.17 -3.08
C LEU A 72 -16.54 -2.19 -2.38
N SER A 73 -17.57 -2.74 -1.72
CA SER A 73 -18.64 -1.96 -1.09
C SER A 73 -18.27 -1.33 0.25
N GLY A 74 -17.06 -1.53 0.71
CA GLY A 74 -16.53 -0.95 1.96
C GLY A 74 -15.12 -1.45 2.26
N PRO A 75 -14.41 -0.82 3.22
CA PRO A 75 -13.06 -1.23 3.59
C PRO A 75 -12.97 -2.69 4.07
N GLN A 76 -14.04 -3.18 4.72
CA GLN A 76 -14.10 -4.58 5.15
C GLN A 76 -14.13 -5.56 3.97
N ALA A 77 -14.86 -5.22 2.88
CA ALA A 77 -14.89 -6.04 1.68
C ALA A 77 -13.49 -6.14 1.05
N SER A 78 -12.77 -5.02 0.94
CA SER A 78 -11.38 -4.97 0.46
C SER A 78 -10.45 -5.82 1.35
N THR A 79 -10.52 -5.64 2.67
CA THR A 79 -9.71 -6.41 3.63
C THR A 79 -10.01 -7.92 3.57
N SER A 80 -11.28 -8.31 3.41
CA SER A 80 -11.69 -9.71 3.30
C SER A 80 -11.14 -10.40 2.04
N LEU A 81 -10.88 -9.65 0.98
CA LEU A 81 -10.19 -10.13 -0.22
C LEU A 81 -8.68 -10.27 -0.02
N GLY A 82 -8.13 -9.76 1.07
CA GLY A 82 -6.70 -9.74 1.34
C GLY A 82 -6.01 -8.48 0.78
N ILE A 83 -6.72 -7.37 0.64
CA ILE A 83 -6.17 -6.07 0.26
C ILE A 83 -5.95 -5.25 1.54
N ALA A 84 -4.72 -4.90 1.85
CA ALA A 84 -4.38 -4.02 2.95
C ALA A 84 -3.93 -2.66 2.44
N THR A 85 -4.22 -1.59 3.19
CA THR A 85 -3.83 -0.23 2.82
C THR A 85 -3.12 0.45 3.98
N VAL A 86 -1.97 1.04 3.68
CA VAL A 86 -1.23 1.93 4.56
C VAL A 86 -1.30 3.33 3.94
N TYR A 87 -2.00 4.23 4.61
CA TYR A 87 -2.14 5.62 4.17
C TYR A 87 -0.95 6.45 4.63
N GLN A 88 -0.79 7.63 4.03
CA GLN A 88 0.22 8.61 4.40
C GLN A 88 0.11 9.01 5.89
N ASP A 89 -1.11 9.18 6.39
CA ASP A 89 -1.36 9.20 7.83
C ASP A 89 -1.38 7.76 8.34
N LEU A 90 -0.36 7.38 9.09
CA LEU A 90 -0.14 6.01 9.54
C LEU A 90 -1.24 5.51 10.50
N ALA A 91 -2.05 6.41 11.04
CA ALA A 91 -3.10 6.14 12.01
C ALA A 91 -2.58 5.27 13.18
N LEU A 92 -1.39 5.58 13.68
CA LEU A 92 -0.81 4.96 14.86
C LEU A 92 -1.15 5.80 16.10
N CYS A 93 -1.42 5.12 17.20
CA CYS A 93 -1.65 5.75 18.50
C CYS A 93 -0.31 5.97 19.19
N ASP A 94 0.14 7.22 19.28
CA ASP A 94 1.44 7.60 19.83
C ASP A 94 1.63 7.19 21.30
N ASN A 95 0.56 7.17 22.08
CA ASN A 95 0.52 6.82 23.51
C ASN A 95 0.47 5.31 23.78
N LEU A 96 0.29 4.48 22.74
CA LEU A 96 0.34 3.03 22.86
C LEU A 96 1.73 2.52 22.47
N ASP A 97 2.10 1.35 23.04
CA ASP A 97 3.26 0.62 22.59
C ASP A 97 3.04 -0.05 21.22
N VAL A 98 4.05 -0.69 20.69
CA VAL A 98 3.99 -1.38 19.39
C VAL A 98 2.96 -2.50 19.43
N VAL A 99 2.90 -3.31 20.50
CA VAL A 99 1.92 -4.40 20.64
C VAL A 99 0.50 -3.84 20.59
N GLY A 100 0.22 -2.80 21.38
CA GLY A 100 -1.08 -2.13 21.39
C GLY A 100 -1.48 -1.60 20.02
N ASN A 101 -0.55 -1.01 19.27
CA ASN A 101 -0.82 -0.52 17.90
C ASN A 101 -1.08 -1.65 16.91
N LEU A 102 -0.34 -2.76 16.98
CA LEU A 102 -0.53 -3.90 16.07
C LEU A 102 -1.88 -4.59 16.29
N PHE A 103 -2.30 -4.72 17.55
CA PHE A 103 -3.52 -5.46 17.92
C PHE A 103 -4.75 -4.56 18.13
N LEU A 104 -4.65 -3.25 17.93
CA LEU A 104 -5.78 -2.34 18.12
C LEU A 104 -7.01 -2.78 17.30
N GLY A 105 -8.13 -3.05 18.01
CA GLY A 105 -9.38 -3.53 17.43
C GLY A 105 -9.37 -5.03 17.01
N ARG A 106 -8.31 -5.76 17.35
CA ARG A 106 -8.18 -7.21 17.12
C ARG A 106 -7.44 -7.91 18.28
N GLU A 107 -7.63 -7.40 19.48
CA GLU A 107 -6.96 -7.86 20.68
C GLU A 107 -7.25 -9.35 20.95
N LEU A 108 -6.21 -10.09 21.33
CA LEU A 108 -6.37 -11.49 21.73
C LEU A 108 -6.87 -11.55 23.16
N ARG A 109 -7.85 -12.41 23.40
CA ARG A 109 -8.42 -12.63 24.72
C ARG A 109 -7.91 -13.95 25.29
N SER A 110 -7.59 -13.94 26.57
CA SER A 110 -7.19 -15.14 27.29
C SER A 110 -8.26 -16.24 27.21
N GLY A 111 -7.82 -17.51 27.09
CA GLY A 111 -8.70 -18.66 26.99
C GLY A 111 -9.29 -19.13 28.33
N GLY A 112 -10.18 -20.12 28.29
CA GLY A 112 -10.78 -20.74 29.48
C GLY A 112 -11.74 -19.84 30.23
N ALA A 113 -11.74 -19.89 31.58
CA ALA A 113 -12.59 -19.06 32.44
C ALA A 113 -12.31 -17.56 32.27
N ALA A 114 -11.10 -17.16 31.91
CA ALA A 114 -10.74 -15.75 31.62
C ALA A 114 -11.44 -15.19 30.37
N LYS A 115 -12.00 -16.03 29.50
CA LYS A 115 -12.82 -15.60 28.35
C LYS A 115 -14.09 -14.84 28.77
N LEU A 116 -14.62 -15.14 29.96
CA LEU A 116 -15.77 -14.45 30.55
C LEU A 116 -15.41 -13.08 31.16
N THR A 117 -14.13 -12.89 31.58
CA THR A 117 -13.67 -11.63 32.19
C THR A 117 -13.17 -10.61 31.18
N GLY A 118 -13.00 -11.01 29.89
CA GLY A 118 -12.49 -10.14 28.84
C GLY A 118 -11.01 -9.78 28.95
N TRP A 119 -10.24 -10.49 29.75
CA TRP A 119 -8.80 -10.23 29.94
C TRP A 119 -8.03 -10.48 28.65
N LEU A 120 -7.10 -9.59 28.36
CA LEU A 120 -6.25 -9.69 27.18
C LEU A 120 -5.16 -10.74 27.39
N ASP A 121 -4.81 -11.44 26.31
CA ASP A 121 -3.66 -12.33 26.27
C ASP A 121 -2.43 -11.55 25.80
N GLU A 122 -1.90 -10.71 26.68
CA GLU A 122 -0.76 -9.85 26.36
C GLU A 122 0.48 -10.64 25.94
N THR A 123 0.71 -11.81 26.56
CA THR A 123 1.84 -12.67 26.22
C THR A 123 1.75 -13.20 24.81
N ALA A 124 0.57 -13.68 24.38
CA ALA A 124 0.37 -14.15 23.02
C ALA A 124 0.48 -13.00 22.00
N MET A 125 -0.06 -11.81 22.31
CA MET A 125 0.07 -10.64 21.46
C MET A 125 1.54 -10.22 21.31
N GLU A 126 2.31 -10.20 22.39
CA GLU A 126 3.75 -9.84 22.36
C GLU A 126 4.57 -10.83 21.53
N GLN A 127 4.32 -12.14 21.71
CA GLN A 127 4.98 -13.18 20.91
C GLN A 127 4.67 -13.05 19.43
N GLN A 128 3.39 -12.83 19.06
CA GLN A 128 2.99 -12.67 17.66
C GLN A 128 3.54 -11.36 17.07
N ALA A 129 3.54 -10.26 17.82
CA ALA A 129 4.15 -9.00 17.39
C ALA A 129 5.64 -9.19 17.08
N SER A 130 6.39 -9.82 18.01
CA SER A 130 7.81 -10.08 17.86
C SER A 130 8.11 -10.97 16.65
N ALA A 131 7.37 -12.05 16.47
CA ALA A 131 7.50 -12.97 15.34
C ALA A 131 7.21 -12.26 13.99
N LEU A 132 6.18 -11.40 13.93
CA LEU A 132 5.85 -10.64 12.75
C LEU A 132 6.95 -9.65 12.38
N LEU A 133 7.44 -8.86 13.35
CA LEU A 133 8.51 -7.89 13.13
C LEU A 133 9.81 -8.56 12.70
N GLN A 134 10.13 -9.71 13.29
CA GLN A 134 11.29 -10.53 12.90
C GLN A 134 11.15 -11.02 11.46
N ARG A 135 9.98 -11.55 11.06
CA ARG A 135 9.68 -11.99 9.69
C ARG A 135 9.85 -10.86 8.69
N LEU A 136 9.44 -9.64 9.04
CA LEU A 136 9.57 -8.45 8.21
C LEU A 136 10.97 -7.81 8.32
N SER A 137 11.84 -8.33 9.19
CA SER A 137 13.15 -7.76 9.52
C SER A 137 13.07 -6.28 9.94
N VAL A 138 12.05 -5.95 10.72
CA VAL A 138 11.85 -4.62 11.30
C VAL A 138 12.58 -4.55 12.63
N SER A 139 13.55 -3.64 12.74
CA SER A 139 14.34 -3.42 13.96
C SER A 139 13.76 -2.29 14.77
N ILE A 140 13.35 -2.59 16.00
CA ILE A 140 12.89 -1.64 17.01
C ILE A 140 13.53 -1.98 18.37
N PRO A 141 13.61 -1.02 19.31
CA PRO A 141 14.22 -1.30 20.63
C PRO A 141 13.50 -2.40 21.41
N SER A 142 12.17 -2.35 21.44
CA SER A 142 11.31 -3.35 22.11
C SER A 142 9.89 -3.24 21.55
N VAL A 143 9.14 -4.34 21.53
CA VAL A 143 7.71 -4.32 21.17
C VAL A 143 6.84 -3.59 22.22
N ARG A 144 7.38 -3.34 23.41
CA ARG A 144 6.78 -2.52 24.48
C ARG A 144 7.18 -1.03 24.41
N THR A 145 7.97 -0.66 23.40
CA THR A 145 8.32 0.76 23.18
C THR A 145 7.09 1.53 22.71
N GLN A 146 6.82 2.69 23.32
CA GLN A 146 5.77 3.59 22.85
C GLN A 146 6.09 4.12 21.45
N VAL A 147 5.08 4.17 20.59
CA VAL A 147 5.22 4.59 19.20
C VAL A 147 5.72 6.03 19.10
N ALA A 148 5.36 6.92 20.04
CA ALA A 148 5.86 8.29 20.12
C ALA A 148 7.39 8.39 20.11
N SER A 149 8.10 7.42 20.68
CA SER A 149 9.58 7.43 20.79
C SER A 149 10.29 6.78 19.59
N LEU A 150 9.54 6.24 18.63
CA LEU A 150 10.11 5.62 17.43
C LEU A 150 10.44 6.66 16.36
N SER A 151 11.48 6.37 15.56
CA SER A 151 11.79 7.18 14.38
C SER A 151 10.68 7.08 13.31
N GLY A 152 10.61 8.04 12.39
CA GLY A 152 9.62 8.03 11.30
C GLY A 152 9.65 6.72 10.49
N GLY A 153 10.83 6.21 10.13
CA GLY A 153 10.97 4.94 9.42
C GLY A 153 10.54 3.72 10.23
N GLN A 154 10.75 3.74 11.55
CA GLN A 154 10.23 2.70 12.44
C GLN A 154 8.71 2.76 12.53
N ARG A 155 8.12 3.96 12.69
CA ARG A 155 6.66 4.14 12.67
C ARG A 155 6.06 3.65 11.35
N GLN A 156 6.67 3.98 10.22
CA GLN A 156 6.26 3.50 8.90
C GLN A 156 6.29 1.97 8.85
N SER A 157 7.37 1.36 9.34
CA SER A 157 7.51 -0.11 9.39
C SER A 157 6.46 -0.78 10.29
N ILE A 158 6.08 -0.14 11.41
CA ILE A 158 5.00 -0.62 12.28
C ILE A 158 3.63 -0.52 11.60
N ALA A 159 3.36 0.56 10.86
CA ALA A 159 2.12 0.69 10.10
C ALA A 159 2.00 -0.40 9.02
N VAL A 160 3.09 -0.69 8.32
CA VAL A 160 3.16 -1.82 7.37
C VAL A 160 2.97 -3.15 8.10
N ALA A 161 3.65 -3.38 9.23
CA ALA A 161 3.50 -4.60 10.03
C ALA A 161 2.05 -4.79 10.49
N ARG A 162 1.36 -3.72 10.94
CA ARG A 162 -0.07 -3.77 11.29
C ARG A 162 -0.94 -4.20 10.11
N ALA A 163 -0.65 -3.71 8.92
CA ALA A 163 -1.35 -4.12 7.69
C ALA A 163 -1.12 -5.61 7.37
N MET A 164 0.06 -6.14 7.71
CA MET A 164 0.43 -7.54 7.50
C MET A 164 -0.18 -8.52 8.50
N MET A 165 -0.76 -8.05 9.61
CA MET A 165 -1.42 -8.92 10.61
C MET A 165 -2.57 -9.75 10.01
N GLY A 166 -3.25 -9.23 8.99
CA GLY A 166 -4.33 -9.92 8.27
C GLY A 166 -3.88 -10.93 7.22
N SER A 167 -2.59 -11.19 7.09
CA SER A 167 -2.01 -12.03 6.01
C SER A 167 -2.53 -11.64 4.62
N PRO A 168 -2.38 -10.37 4.22
CA PRO A 168 -2.90 -9.88 2.94
C PRO A 168 -2.19 -10.55 1.76
N LYS A 169 -2.86 -10.54 0.60
CA LYS A 169 -2.30 -10.94 -0.70
C LYS A 169 -1.65 -9.74 -1.41
N MET A 170 -2.16 -8.54 -1.14
CA MET A 170 -1.58 -7.30 -1.67
C MET A 170 -1.65 -6.16 -0.65
N VAL A 171 -0.72 -5.21 -0.81
CA VAL A 171 -0.60 -4.04 0.06
C VAL A 171 -0.52 -2.77 -0.81
N LEU A 172 -1.32 -1.78 -0.43
CA LEU A 172 -1.28 -0.42 -0.98
C LEU A 172 -0.51 0.47 -0.01
N LEU A 173 0.51 1.17 -0.50
CA LEU A 173 1.34 2.07 0.29
C LEU A 173 1.24 3.48 -0.31
N ASP A 174 0.61 4.38 0.41
CA ASP A 174 0.42 5.78 -0.03
C ASP A 174 1.53 6.65 0.55
N GLU A 175 2.43 7.13 -0.30
CA GLU A 175 3.60 7.97 0.03
C GLU A 175 4.46 7.41 1.18
N PRO A 176 4.92 6.14 1.10
CA PRO A 176 5.51 5.45 2.24
C PRO A 176 6.87 6.02 2.70
N THR A 177 7.50 6.85 1.88
CA THR A 177 8.81 7.48 2.17
C THR A 177 8.72 8.99 2.41
N ALA A 178 7.50 9.55 2.40
CA ALA A 178 7.31 10.98 2.59
C ALA A 178 7.85 11.44 3.95
N ALA A 179 8.57 12.57 3.96
CA ALA A 179 9.15 13.20 5.15
C ALA A 179 10.14 12.32 5.94
N LEU A 180 10.71 11.28 5.33
CA LEU A 180 11.74 10.44 5.92
C LEU A 180 13.16 10.89 5.52
N GLY A 181 14.11 10.72 6.43
CA GLY A 181 15.53 10.89 6.12
C GLY A 181 16.08 9.72 5.27
N VAL A 182 17.24 9.91 4.66
CA VAL A 182 17.84 8.97 3.70
C VAL A 182 17.95 7.53 4.24
N ALA A 183 18.44 7.38 5.49
CA ALA A 183 18.58 6.05 6.09
C ALA A 183 17.22 5.37 6.34
N GLN A 184 16.22 6.14 6.77
CA GLN A 184 14.86 5.67 7.02
C GLN A 184 14.16 5.28 5.71
N THR A 185 14.30 6.10 4.67
CA THR A 185 13.80 5.79 3.32
C THR A 185 14.34 4.46 2.84
N ARG A 186 15.66 4.22 2.96
CA ARG A 186 16.27 2.95 2.58
C ARG A 186 15.64 1.75 3.30
N GLN A 187 15.40 1.86 4.60
CA GLN A 187 14.76 0.79 5.39
C GLN A 187 13.35 0.47 4.88
N VAL A 188 12.55 1.50 4.56
CA VAL A 188 11.19 1.32 4.03
C VAL A 188 11.22 0.71 2.64
N LEU A 189 12.12 1.15 1.76
CA LEU A 189 12.27 0.57 0.41
C LEU A 189 12.72 -0.89 0.45
N GLU A 190 13.60 -1.26 1.39
CA GLU A 190 13.95 -2.67 1.62
C GLU A 190 12.77 -3.50 2.12
N LEU A 191 11.94 -2.93 3.02
CA LEU A 191 10.72 -3.61 3.47
C LEU A 191 9.76 -3.86 2.29
N ILE A 192 9.58 -2.89 1.40
CA ILE A 192 8.76 -3.04 0.17
C ILE A 192 9.27 -4.20 -0.69
N ARG A 193 10.58 -4.30 -0.93
CA ARG A 193 11.17 -5.40 -1.68
C ARG A 193 10.90 -6.76 -1.01
N ARG A 194 11.05 -6.84 0.31
CA ARG A 194 10.76 -8.08 1.06
C ARG A 194 9.30 -8.51 0.96
N LEU A 195 8.34 -7.57 0.99
CA LEU A 195 6.93 -7.88 0.79
C LEU A 195 6.70 -8.51 -0.60
N ARG A 196 7.27 -7.93 -1.65
CA ARG A 196 7.25 -8.50 -3.00
C ARG A 196 7.85 -9.90 -3.03
N ASP A 197 9.03 -10.07 -2.43
CA ASP A 197 9.78 -11.33 -2.44
C ASP A 197 9.05 -12.45 -1.65
N GLN A 198 8.16 -12.07 -0.72
CA GLN A 198 7.21 -12.97 -0.06
C GLN A 198 5.99 -13.31 -0.93
N GLY A 199 5.93 -12.81 -2.17
CA GLY A 199 4.86 -13.10 -3.11
C GLY A 199 3.67 -12.13 -3.06
N LEU A 200 3.73 -11.05 -2.28
CA LEU A 200 2.66 -10.06 -2.26
C LEU A 200 2.66 -9.19 -3.51
N GLY A 201 1.47 -8.80 -3.96
CA GLY A 201 1.33 -7.65 -4.85
C GLY A 201 1.51 -6.37 -4.04
N VAL A 202 2.38 -5.47 -4.47
CA VAL A 202 2.61 -4.20 -3.76
C VAL A 202 2.32 -3.04 -4.71
N VAL A 203 1.48 -2.11 -4.27
CA VAL A 203 1.26 -0.85 -4.97
C VAL A 203 1.89 0.27 -4.15
N VAL A 204 2.77 1.03 -4.77
CA VAL A 204 3.43 2.18 -4.15
C VAL A 204 2.99 3.45 -4.87
N ILE A 205 2.38 4.38 -4.15
CA ILE A 205 2.16 5.73 -4.64
C ILE A 205 3.32 6.57 -4.14
N SER A 206 4.02 7.22 -5.04
CA SER A 206 5.06 8.17 -4.69
C SER A 206 5.23 9.23 -5.76
N HIS A 207 5.60 10.43 -5.35
CA HIS A 207 6.06 11.50 -6.23
C HIS A 207 7.59 11.53 -6.37
N ASN A 208 8.31 10.74 -5.56
CA ASN A 208 9.76 10.60 -5.63
C ASN A 208 10.15 9.48 -6.61
N LEU A 209 10.54 9.85 -7.82
CA LEU A 209 10.90 8.89 -8.87
C LEU A 209 12.15 8.07 -8.51
N MET A 210 13.11 8.60 -7.76
CA MET A 210 14.28 7.83 -7.33
C MET A 210 13.86 6.62 -6.47
N ASP A 211 12.94 6.82 -5.53
CA ASP A 211 12.39 5.74 -4.71
C ASP A 211 11.63 4.74 -5.58
N VAL A 212 10.79 5.25 -6.50
CA VAL A 212 10.02 4.44 -7.44
C VAL A 212 10.93 3.53 -8.26
N PHE A 213 11.94 4.07 -8.95
CA PHE A 213 12.89 3.29 -9.76
C PHE A 213 13.71 2.29 -8.94
N SER A 214 13.88 2.56 -7.64
CA SER A 214 14.63 1.65 -6.79
C SER A 214 13.87 0.37 -6.43
N VAL A 215 12.52 0.37 -6.44
CA VAL A 215 11.72 -0.76 -5.94
C VAL A 215 10.70 -1.31 -6.93
N ALA A 216 10.22 -0.49 -7.88
CA ALA A 216 9.15 -0.87 -8.78
C ALA A 216 9.62 -1.86 -9.85
N ASP A 217 8.74 -2.79 -10.21
CA ASP A 217 8.86 -3.62 -11.39
C ASP A 217 8.16 -2.96 -12.59
N ARG A 218 7.00 -2.33 -12.33
CA ARG A 218 6.26 -1.53 -13.32
C ARG A 218 5.87 -0.16 -12.75
N ILE A 219 5.80 0.82 -13.66
CA ILE A 219 5.39 2.20 -13.34
C ILE A 219 4.17 2.54 -14.17
N ILE A 220 3.06 2.86 -13.52
CA ILE A 220 1.81 3.32 -14.14
C ILE A 220 1.69 4.81 -13.93
N VAL A 221 1.51 5.55 -15.01
CA VAL A 221 1.37 7.01 -14.98
C VAL A 221 -0.09 7.40 -15.14
N LEU A 222 -0.62 8.08 -14.13
CA LEU A 222 -1.91 8.77 -14.23
C LEU A 222 -1.70 10.26 -14.53
N ARG A 223 -2.53 10.79 -15.41
CA ARG A 223 -2.60 12.22 -15.71
C ARG A 223 -4.03 12.61 -16.03
N LEU A 224 -4.55 13.65 -15.35
CA LEU A 224 -5.91 14.17 -15.53
C LEU A 224 -6.98 13.06 -15.52
N GLY A 225 -6.88 12.14 -14.55
CA GLY A 225 -7.83 11.05 -14.37
C GLY A 225 -7.72 9.88 -15.36
N LYS A 226 -6.67 9.84 -16.20
CA LYS A 226 -6.47 8.78 -17.19
C LYS A 226 -5.12 8.09 -17.01
N ARG A 227 -5.04 6.80 -17.32
CA ARG A 227 -3.76 6.11 -17.49
C ARG A 227 -3.17 6.52 -18.84
N VAL A 228 -2.06 7.27 -18.81
CA VAL A 228 -1.41 7.78 -20.02
C VAL A 228 -0.21 6.96 -20.46
N ALA A 229 0.42 6.22 -19.53
CA ALA A 229 1.54 5.33 -19.84
C ALA A 229 1.66 4.20 -18.82
N ALA A 230 2.34 3.14 -19.23
CA ALA A 230 2.82 2.05 -18.40
C ALA A 230 4.23 1.68 -18.86
N PHE A 231 5.16 1.58 -17.91
CA PHE A 231 6.57 1.28 -18.17
C PHE A 231 7.03 0.06 -17.38
N ASP A 232 7.92 -0.73 -17.98
CA ASP A 232 8.80 -1.62 -17.22
C ASP A 232 9.87 -0.75 -16.54
N ALA A 233 9.94 -0.80 -15.22
CA ALA A 233 10.83 0.08 -14.45
C ALA A 233 12.32 -0.16 -14.76
N LYS A 234 12.71 -1.39 -15.18
CA LYS A 234 14.08 -1.73 -15.53
C LYS A 234 14.51 -1.19 -16.89
N ALA A 235 13.54 -1.02 -17.81
CA ALA A 235 13.79 -0.56 -19.17
C ALA A 235 13.53 0.95 -19.35
N ALA A 236 12.68 1.53 -18.51
CA ALA A 236 12.27 2.92 -18.61
C ALA A 236 13.38 3.89 -18.20
N LYS A 237 13.42 5.04 -18.87
CA LYS A 237 14.25 6.17 -18.46
C LYS A 237 13.40 7.16 -17.65
N GLU A 238 14.00 7.76 -16.63
CA GLU A 238 13.33 8.75 -15.78
C GLU A 238 12.68 9.88 -16.59
N VAL A 239 13.39 10.38 -17.60
CA VAL A 239 12.90 11.45 -18.50
C VAL A 239 11.60 11.05 -19.23
N GLU A 240 11.44 9.76 -19.58
CA GLU A 240 10.22 9.28 -20.24
C GLU A 240 9.03 9.27 -19.29
N VAL A 241 9.26 8.86 -18.04
CA VAL A 241 8.24 8.88 -16.99
C VAL A 241 7.85 10.33 -16.66
N VAL A 242 8.82 11.24 -16.50
CA VAL A 242 8.57 12.67 -16.27
C VAL A 242 7.78 13.27 -17.43
N SER A 243 8.16 12.98 -18.69
CA SER A 243 7.42 13.44 -19.87
C SER A 243 5.96 12.96 -19.87
N ALA A 244 5.71 11.72 -19.46
CA ALA A 244 4.36 11.18 -19.38
C ALA A 244 3.55 11.86 -18.25
N ILE A 245 4.17 12.15 -17.10
CA ILE A 245 3.54 12.86 -15.98
C ILE A 245 3.13 14.27 -16.40
N THR A 246 4.05 15.04 -16.97
CA THR A 246 3.84 16.44 -17.35
C THR A 246 3.05 16.60 -18.65
N GLY A 247 3.04 15.57 -19.50
CA GLY A 247 2.47 15.61 -20.85
C GLY A 247 3.32 16.40 -21.84
N ALA A 248 4.60 16.60 -21.54
CA ALA A 248 5.54 17.17 -22.49
C ALA A 248 5.67 16.22 -23.67
N LYS A 249 5.43 16.71 -24.90
CA LYS A 249 5.75 15.95 -26.12
C LYS A 249 7.26 15.71 -26.14
N LYS A 250 7.71 14.51 -26.54
CA LYS A 250 9.13 14.30 -26.90
C LYS A 250 9.50 15.40 -27.87
N THR A 251 10.30 16.37 -27.42
CA THR A 251 11.01 17.23 -28.35
C THR A 251 12.07 16.33 -28.94
N GLU A 252 11.87 15.89 -30.19
CA GLU A 252 12.96 15.31 -30.96
C GLU A 252 14.06 16.36 -30.98
N ALA A 253 15.19 16.04 -30.37
CA ALA A 253 16.38 16.87 -30.48
C ALA A 253 16.80 16.89 -31.94
N PRO A 254 17.23 18.05 -32.46
CA PRO A 254 17.64 18.23 -33.85
C PRO A 254 18.84 17.37 -34.22
#